data_c5d4fda26c2bbe823698eeeaea70fcc7
#
_entry.id   c5d4fda26c2bbe823698eeeaea70fcc7
#
_cell.length_a   1.000
_cell.length_b   1.000
_cell.length_c   1.000
_cell.angle_alpha   90.00
_cell.angle_beta   90.00
_cell.angle_gamma   90.00
#
_symmetry.space_group_name_H-M   'P 1'
#
loop_
_entity.id
_entity.type
_entity.pdbx_description
1 polymer ?
#
loop_
_entity_poly.entity_id
_entity_poly.type
_entity_poly.pdbx_seq_one_letter_code
_entity_poly.pdbx_strand_id
1 'polypeptide(L)'
;MGFGCNAAGVVATRIINSPREKLIAIITNNFSLCNGRWGTQILMATLFIGTLVNRHWSSLVSMLAVVSIVILGIGLSFFTSWLLSKTLLKGESSFFTLELPPYRPPKFWQTLYTSLIDRTLIILGRAITFAIPAGAVIWLISNIYFDGQSLALWFIQNLDNFGIFLGLNGVILLAYILAIPANEIVIPTILMLTSLVLGNNQGAGILFETEDSEIAKMLTNSGWTTLTAINLMLFSLLHNPCSTTIYTIYQETKSKKWTAIATILPLIYGFIICFLVTKIWNLIS
;
A
#
# COMPACT_ATOMS: atom_id res chain seq x y z
N MET A 1 7.24 10.79 -9.08
CA MET A 1 5.99 11.38 -8.57
C MET A 1 5.13 10.40 -7.78
N GLY A 2 5.14 9.10 -8.09
CA GLY A 2 4.38 8.06 -7.37
C GLY A 2 4.71 7.88 -5.89
N PHE A 3 5.90 8.25 -5.45
CA PHE A 3 6.33 8.13 -4.04
C PHE A 3 5.56 9.04 -3.05
N GLY A 4 4.86 10.06 -3.52
CA GLY A 4 3.95 10.84 -2.68
C GLY A 4 2.52 10.32 -2.77
N CYS A 5 1.97 10.31 -3.97
CA CYS A 5 0.61 9.86 -4.25
C CYS A 5 0.55 9.18 -5.61
N ASN A 6 0.15 7.90 -5.64
CA ASN A 6 0.06 7.15 -6.88
C ASN A 6 -0.96 7.77 -7.86
N ALA A 7 -2.07 8.33 -7.37
CA ALA A 7 -3.03 9.03 -8.22
C ALA A 7 -2.41 10.26 -8.89
N ALA A 8 -1.62 11.05 -8.17
CA ALA A 8 -0.91 12.19 -8.74
C ALA A 8 0.16 11.74 -9.76
N GLY A 9 0.84 10.61 -9.48
CA GLY A 9 1.77 9.99 -10.42
C GLY A 9 1.09 9.59 -11.73
N VAL A 10 -0.09 8.99 -11.66
CA VAL A 10 -0.91 8.63 -12.84
C VAL A 10 -1.29 9.87 -13.64
N VAL A 11 -1.77 10.94 -13.00
CA VAL A 11 -2.10 12.20 -13.69
C VAL A 11 -0.86 12.81 -14.37
N ALA A 12 0.31 12.71 -13.72
CA ALA A 12 1.56 13.23 -14.29
C ALA A 12 1.97 12.52 -15.59
N THR A 13 1.48 11.31 -15.87
CA THR A 13 1.74 10.62 -17.14
C THR A 13 1.13 11.29 -18.36
N ARG A 14 0.28 12.31 -18.18
CA ARG A 14 -0.29 13.10 -19.27
C ARG A 14 0.74 13.81 -20.15
N ILE A 15 1.94 14.04 -19.61
CA ILE A 15 3.05 14.63 -20.37
C ILE A 15 3.65 13.68 -21.41
N ILE A 16 3.33 12.38 -21.32
CA ILE A 16 3.85 11.35 -22.23
C ILE A 16 2.98 11.31 -23.48
N ASN A 17 3.55 11.63 -24.62
CA ASN A 17 2.82 11.70 -25.88
C ASN A 17 2.45 10.32 -26.45
N SER A 18 3.29 9.30 -26.22
CA SER A 18 3.04 7.93 -26.67
C SER A 18 1.99 7.23 -25.81
N PRO A 19 0.84 6.80 -26.36
CA PRO A 19 -0.18 6.07 -25.61
C PRO A 19 0.36 4.78 -24.99
N ARG A 20 1.30 4.11 -25.66
CA ARG A 20 1.96 2.89 -25.19
C ARG A 20 2.81 3.16 -23.96
N GLU A 21 3.68 4.15 -24.02
CA GLU A 21 4.58 4.51 -22.93
C GLU A 21 3.79 5.08 -21.73
N LYS A 22 2.74 5.85 -22.02
CA LYS A 22 1.80 6.32 -21.00
C LYS A 22 1.16 5.15 -20.23
N LEU A 23 0.70 4.10 -20.92
CA LEU A 23 0.12 2.92 -20.27
C LEU A 23 1.15 2.17 -19.42
N ILE A 24 2.38 1.98 -19.93
CA ILE A 24 3.47 1.36 -19.17
C ILE A 24 3.74 2.18 -17.89
N ALA A 25 3.87 3.50 -18.01
CA ALA A 25 4.11 4.39 -16.90
C ALA A 25 2.97 4.35 -15.85
N ILE A 26 1.70 4.29 -16.29
CA ILE A 26 0.55 4.17 -15.40
C ILE A 26 0.59 2.85 -14.61
N ILE A 27 0.87 1.73 -15.27
CA ILE A 27 0.91 0.41 -14.62
C ILE A 27 2.08 0.35 -13.63
N THR A 28 3.27 0.78 -14.05
CA THR A 28 4.48 0.68 -13.23
C THR A 28 4.52 1.70 -12.08
N ASN A 29 3.76 2.79 -12.15
CA ASN A 29 3.64 3.76 -11.08
C ASN A 29 3.11 3.14 -9.76
N ASN A 30 2.36 2.04 -9.83
CA ASN A 30 1.79 1.36 -8.67
C ASN A 30 2.84 0.63 -7.80
N PHE A 31 4.05 0.41 -8.30
CA PHE A 31 5.18 -0.16 -7.55
C PHE A 31 5.91 0.86 -6.68
N SER A 32 5.54 2.14 -6.73
CA SER A 32 6.09 3.16 -5.84
C SER A 32 5.30 3.25 -4.52
N LEU A 33 6.04 3.45 -3.42
CA LEU A 33 5.44 3.66 -2.11
C LEU A 33 4.71 5.01 -2.06
N CYS A 34 3.39 4.97 -1.91
CA CYS A 34 2.62 6.18 -1.65
C CYS A 34 2.69 6.58 -0.17
N ASN A 35 2.26 7.80 0.15
CA ASN A 35 2.33 8.34 1.50
C ASN A 35 1.65 7.44 2.55
N GLY A 36 0.50 6.86 2.23
CA GLY A 36 -0.22 5.95 3.13
C GLY A 36 0.49 4.62 3.41
N ARG A 37 1.45 4.22 2.57
CA ARG A 37 2.24 2.99 2.78
C ARG A 37 3.50 3.22 3.62
N TRP A 38 4.02 4.45 3.68
CA TRP A 38 5.22 4.76 4.45
C TRP A 38 5.07 4.44 5.94
N GLY A 39 3.91 4.75 6.53
CA GLY A 39 3.63 4.43 7.94
C GLY A 39 3.80 2.94 8.24
N THR A 40 3.26 2.06 7.39
CA THR A 40 3.41 0.60 7.53
C THR A 40 4.88 0.18 7.43
N GLN A 41 5.64 0.74 6.48
CA GLN A 41 7.06 0.40 6.30
C GLN A 41 7.89 0.79 7.52
N ILE A 42 7.72 2.02 8.00
CA ILE A 42 8.48 2.54 9.13
C ILE A 42 8.13 1.77 10.40
N LEU A 43 6.84 1.58 10.68
CA LEU A 43 6.38 0.88 11.88
C LEU A 43 6.91 -0.55 11.94
N MET A 44 6.77 -1.32 10.86
CA MET A 44 7.24 -2.71 10.84
C MET A 44 8.76 -2.81 10.92
N ALA A 45 9.48 -1.92 10.23
CA ALA A 45 10.93 -1.88 10.30
C ALA A 45 11.44 -1.55 11.71
N THR A 46 10.81 -0.61 12.41
CA THR A 46 11.23 -0.22 13.77
C THR A 46 10.87 -1.28 14.81
N LEU A 47 9.65 -1.82 14.77
CA LEU A 47 9.15 -2.75 15.79
C LEU A 47 9.77 -4.15 15.68
N PHE A 48 10.02 -4.66 14.48
CA PHE A 48 10.48 -6.04 14.28
C PHE A 48 11.92 -6.14 13.80
N ILE A 49 12.33 -5.34 12.82
CA ILE A 49 13.68 -5.45 12.24
C ILE A 49 14.71 -4.73 13.10
N GLY A 50 14.36 -3.54 13.59
CA GLY A 50 15.24 -2.76 14.47
C GLY A 50 15.53 -3.43 15.81
N THR A 51 14.62 -4.26 16.31
CA THR A 51 14.78 -4.99 17.58
C THR A 51 15.71 -6.21 17.48
N LEU A 52 16.01 -6.68 16.26
CA LEU A 52 16.96 -7.79 16.05
C LEU A 52 18.41 -7.41 16.35
N VAL A 53 18.72 -6.12 16.45
CA VAL A 53 20.09 -5.60 16.59
C VAL A 53 20.21 -4.75 17.85
N ASN A 54 21.42 -4.59 18.36
CA ASN A 54 21.70 -3.72 19.51
C ASN A 54 21.11 -2.32 19.30
N ARG A 55 20.58 -1.71 20.36
CA ARG A 55 19.90 -0.41 20.38
C ARG A 55 20.65 0.69 19.61
N HIS A 56 21.97 0.63 19.58
CA HIS A 56 22.82 1.61 18.89
C HIS A 56 22.69 1.55 17.35
N TRP A 57 22.45 0.36 16.79
CA TRP A 57 22.33 0.11 15.37
C TRP A 57 20.88 -0.03 14.89
N SER A 58 19.92 -0.09 15.81
CA SER A 58 18.49 -0.33 15.54
C SER A 58 17.92 0.63 14.48
N SER A 59 18.15 1.93 14.65
CA SER A 59 17.65 2.97 13.72
C SER A 59 18.26 2.83 12.31
N LEU A 60 19.56 2.51 12.23
CA LEU A 60 20.24 2.34 10.95
C LEU A 60 19.74 1.11 10.20
N VAL A 61 19.55 -0.01 10.91
CA VAL A 61 19.05 -1.26 10.31
C VAL A 61 17.60 -1.10 9.86
N SER A 62 16.74 -0.45 10.65
CA SER A 62 15.37 -0.13 10.24
C SER A 62 15.32 0.76 8.99
N MET A 63 16.18 1.78 8.94
CA MET A 63 16.31 2.65 7.76
C MET A 63 16.74 1.85 6.52
N LEU A 64 17.76 1.00 6.65
CA LEU A 64 18.23 0.17 5.54
C LEU A 64 17.16 -0.81 5.06
N ALA A 65 16.35 -1.38 5.95
CA ALA A 65 15.24 -2.24 5.59
C ALA A 65 14.21 -1.48 4.73
N VAL A 66 13.82 -0.28 5.16
CA VAL A 66 12.87 0.55 4.38
C VAL A 66 13.46 0.95 3.03
N VAL A 67 14.73 1.36 2.98
CA VAL A 67 15.42 1.71 1.72
C VAL A 67 15.49 0.50 0.78
N SER A 68 15.74 -0.70 1.31
CA SER A 68 15.76 -1.94 0.51
C SER A 68 14.40 -2.21 -0.16
N ILE A 69 13.29 -1.98 0.54
CA ILE A 69 11.93 -2.09 -0.01
C ILE A 69 11.70 -1.06 -1.13
N VAL A 70 12.18 0.18 -0.95
CA VAL A 70 12.08 1.21 -2.00
C VAL A 70 12.86 0.80 -3.26
N ILE A 71 14.09 0.33 -3.08
CA ILE A 71 14.94 -0.13 -4.20
C ILE A 71 14.28 -1.33 -4.91
N LEU A 72 13.71 -2.27 -4.16
CA LEU A 72 12.96 -3.39 -4.71
C LEU A 72 11.78 -2.89 -5.57
N GLY A 73 11.00 -1.92 -5.08
CA GLY A 73 9.88 -1.32 -5.82
C GLY A 73 10.31 -0.69 -7.13
N ILE A 74 11.43 0.05 -7.12
CA ILE A 74 12.03 0.63 -8.32
C ILE A 74 12.47 -0.48 -9.29
N GLY A 75 13.15 -1.51 -8.79
CA GLY A 75 13.58 -2.66 -9.60
C GLY A 75 12.41 -3.38 -10.26
N LEU A 76 11.33 -3.63 -9.51
CA LEU A 76 10.11 -4.23 -10.03
C LEU A 76 9.41 -3.34 -11.07
N SER A 77 9.46 -2.02 -10.89
CA SER A 77 8.94 -1.07 -11.87
C SER A 77 9.68 -1.19 -13.19
N PHE A 78 11.01 -1.23 -13.19
CA PHE A 78 11.82 -1.44 -14.40
C PHE A 78 11.59 -2.82 -15.02
N PHE A 79 11.57 -3.88 -14.19
CA PHE A 79 11.32 -5.24 -14.66
C PHE A 79 9.95 -5.35 -15.33
N THR A 80 8.91 -4.80 -14.71
CA THR A 80 7.55 -4.81 -15.26
C THR A 80 7.46 -3.97 -16.54
N SER A 81 8.13 -2.81 -16.60
CA SER A 81 8.19 -1.99 -17.80
C SER A 81 8.84 -2.75 -18.97
N TRP A 82 9.95 -3.44 -18.71
CA TRP A 82 10.62 -4.29 -19.70
C TRP A 82 9.72 -5.45 -20.15
N LEU A 83 9.05 -6.13 -19.20
CA LEU A 83 8.15 -7.24 -19.51
C LEU A 83 6.96 -6.79 -20.36
N LEU A 84 6.30 -5.69 -19.99
CA LEU A 84 5.17 -5.13 -20.73
C LEU A 84 5.57 -4.68 -22.13
N SER A 85 6.75 -4.09 -22.28
CA SER A 85 7.24 -3.62 -23.59
C SER A 85 7.54 -4.78 -24.53
N LYS A 86 7.93 -5.96 -24.02
CA LYS A 86 8.20 -7.16 -24.85
C LYS A 86 6.97 -8.03 -25.09
N THR A 87 5.96 -7.98 -24.24
CA THR A 87 4.80 -8.88 -24.31
C THR A 87 3.54 -8.22 -24.82
N LEU A 88 2.88 -7.42 -23.99
CA LEU A 88 1.55 -6.88 -24.23
C LEU A 88 1.55 -5.58 -25.05
N LEU A 89 2.58 -4.75 -24.89
CA LEU A 89 2.69 -3.42 -25.47
C LEU A 89 3.91 -3.34 -26.41
N LYS A 90 3.94 -4.19 -27.43
CA LYS A 90 4.97 -4.20 -28.46
C LYS A 90 4.82 -2.94 -29.34
N GLY A 91 5.93 -2.34 -29.77
CA GLY A 91 5.97 -1.19 -30.66
C GLY A 91 7.30 -0.46 -30.55
N GLU A 92 7.53 0.48 -31.44
CA GLU A 92 8.71 1.32 -31.41
C GLU A 92 8.64 2.34 -30.27
N SER A 93 9.80 2.68 -29.70
CA SER A 93 9.90 3.79 -28.74
C SER A 93 9.66 5.11 -29.44
N SER A 94 8.84 5.97 -28.86
CA SER A 94 8.70 7.33 -29.38
C SER A 94 9.95 8.14 -29.08
N PHE A 95 10.39 8.96 -30.04
CA PHE A 95 11.41 9.97 -29.78
C PHE A 95 10.74 11.12 -29.03
N PHE A 96 11.14 11.31 -27.78
CA PHE A 96 10.69 12.44 -26.98
C PHE A 96 11.62 13.63 -27.26
N THR A 97 11.15 14.59 -28.03
CA THR A 97 11.80 15.93 -28.14
C THR A 97 11.27 16.77 -26.98
N LEU A 98 12.14 17.07 -26.02
CA LEU A 98 11.82 17.96 -24.91
C LEU A 98 11.77 19.41 -25.44
N GLU A 99 10.60 19.86 -25.84
CA GLU A 99 10.36 21.28 -26.06
C GLU A 99 10.18 21.95 -24.69
N LEU A 100 11.19 22.70 -24.25
CA LEU A 100 11.08 23.48 -23.02
C LEU A 100 10.06 24.60 -23.26
N PRO A 101 8.97 24.63 -22.49
CA PRO A 101 8.01 25.73 -22.59
C PRO A 101 8.70 27.06 -22.24
N PRO A 102 8.29 28.19 -22.85
CA PRO A 102 8.88 29.47 -22.55
C PRO A 102 8.75 29.78 -21.07
N TYR A 103 9.85 30.31 -20.49
CA TYR A 103 9.90 30.67 -19.08
C TYR A 103 8.74 31.62 -18.72
N ARG A 104 7.91 31.23 -17.78
CA ARG A 104 6.86 32.07 -17.21
C ARG A 104 7.22 32.36 -15.76
N PRO A 105 7.27 33.63 -15.36
CA PRO A 105 7.54 33.98 -13.95
C PRO A 105 6.46 33.38 -13.04
N PRO A 106 6.84 32.84 -11.88
CA PRO A 106 5.91 32.22 -10.95
C PRO A 106 4.94 33.26 -10.39
N LYS A 107 3.64 33.00 -10.54
CA LYS A 107 2.57 33.81 -9.91
C LYS A 107 2.21 33.20 -8.55
N PHE A 108 2.94 33.58 -7.50
CA PHE A 108 2.84 32.98 -6.18
C PHE A 108 1.41 32.87 -5.66
N TRP A 109 0.67 33.95 -5.66
CA TRP A 109 -0.70 34.00 -5.11
C TRP A 109 -1.68 33.14 -5.91
N GLN A 110 -1.60 33.16 -7.23
CA GLN A 110 -2.45 32.32 -8.07
C GLN A 110 -2.11 30.85 -7.90
N THR A 111 -0.83 30.50 -7.82
CA THR A 111 -0.37 29.12 -7.60
C THR A 111 -0.79 28.62 -6.22
N LEU A 112 -0.67 29.44 -5.19
CA LEU A 112 -1.09 29.11 -3.81
C LEU A 112 -2.59 28.85 -3.74
N TYR A 113 -3.39 29.77 -4.28
CA TYR A 113 -4.85 29.66 -4.29
C TYR A 113 -5.33 28.42 -5.06
N THR A 114 -4.83 28.21 -6.28
CA THR A 114 -5.17 27.04 -7.10
C THR A 114 -4.74 25.74 -6.46
N SER A 115 -3.54 25.71 -5.82
CA SER A 115 -3.06 24.52 -5.13
C SER A 115 -3.87 24.21 -3.87
N LEU A 116 -4.28 25.21 -3.13
CA LEU A 116 -5.06 25.03 -1.91
C LEU A 116 -6.48 24.58 -2.21
N ILE A 117 -7.16 25.21 -3.15
CA ILE A 117 -8.57 24.91 -3.46
C ILE A 117 -8.68 23.68 -4.38
N ASP A 118 -8.07 23.73 -5.56
CA ASP A 118 -8.30 22.69 -6.56
C ASP A 118 -7.61 21.38 -6.21
N ARG A 119 -6.47 21.41 -5.51
CA ARG A 119 -5.76 20.19 -5.16
C ARG A 119 -6.11 19.69 -3.77
N THR A 120 -6.07 20.55 -2.75
CA THR A 120 -6.28 20.09 -1.37
C THR A 120 -7.74 19.81 -1.06
N LEU A 121 -8.65 20.75 -1.33
CA LEU A 121 -10.07 20.58 -0.99
C LEU A 121 -10.76 19.50 -1.83
N ILE A 122 -10.46 19.44 -3.13
CA ILE A 122 -11.04 18.40 -4.01
C ILE A 122 -10.53 17.01 -3.63
N ILE A 123 -9.23 16.87 -3.33
CA ILE A 123 -8.65 15.58 -2.90
C ILE A 123 -9.20 15.19 -1.52
N LEU A 124 -9.31 16.14 -0.58
CA LEU A 124 -9.90 15.91 0.73
C LEU A 124 -11.35 15.46 0.61
N GLY A 125 -12.16 16.14 -0.20
CA GLY A 125 -13.55 15.75 -0.45
C GLY A 125 -13.67 14.32 -1.00
N ARG A 126 -12.81 13.93 -1.93
CA ARG A 126 -12.76 12.54 -2.44
C ARG A 126 -12.33 11.55 -1.35
N ALA A 127 -11.32 11.89 -0.55
CA ALA A 127 -10.87 11.03 0.54
C ALA A 127 -12.00 10.78 1.56
N ILE A 128 -12.73 11.83 1.97
CA ILE A 128 -13.87 11.73 2.89
C ILE A 128 -14.99 10.86 2.28
N THR A 129 -15.29 11.04 0.99
CA THR A 129 -16.33 10.25 0.31
C THR A 129 -16.05 8.75 0.31
N PHE A 130 -14.78 8.33 0.27
CA PHE A 130 -14.39 6.93 0.36
C PHE A 130 -14.17 6.45 1.80
N ALA A 131 -13.71 7.32 2.70
CA ALA A 131 -13.40 6.96 4.09
C ALA A 131 -14.67 6.70 4.92
N ILE A 132 -15.75 7.47 4.70
CA ILE A 132 -17.01 7.30 5.45
C ILE A 132 -17.63 5.91 5.22
N PRO A 133 -17.85 5.44 3.98
CA PRO A 133 -18.35 4.09 3.74
C PRO A 133 -17.41 3.01 4.26
N ALA A 134 -16.09 3.21 4.14
CA ALA A 134 -15.11 2.26 4.65
C ALA A 134 -15.21 2.11 6.17
N GLY A 135 -15.25 3.23 6.90
CA GLY A 135 -15.42 3.22 8.35
C GLY A 135 -16.74 2.53 8.78
N ALA A 136 -17.83 2.79 8.06
CA ALA A 136 -19.12 2.13 8.30
C ALA A 136 -19.03 0.61 8.08
N VAL A 137 -18.35 0.15 7.02
CA VAL A 137 -18.17 -1.29 6.75
C VAL A 137 -17.30 -1.94 7.82
N ILE A 138 -16.20 -1.30 8.23
CA ILE A 138 -15.33 -1.80 9.30
C ILE A 138 -16.12 -1.94 10.60
N TRP A 139 -16.89 -0.90 10.95
CA TRP A 139 -17.73 -0.92 12.15
C TRP A 139 -18.78 -2.03 12.09
N LEU A 140 -19.48 -2.20 10.97
CA LEU A 140 -20.48 -3.26 10.78
C LEU A 140 -19.87 -4.65 10.94
N ILE A 141 -18.76 -4.93 10.27
CA ILE A 141 -18.09 -6.24 10.31
C ILE A 141 -17.60 -6.57 11.73
N SER A 142 -17.17 -5.57 12.50
CA SER A 142 -16.70 -5.75 13.87
C SER A 142 -17.83 -5.93 14.89
N ASN A 143 -19.03 -5.35 14.63
CA ASN A 143 -20.14 -5.33 15.57
C ASN A 143 -21.30 -6.28 15.22
N ILE A 144 -21.30 -6.86 14.03
CA ILE A 144 -22.29 -7.90 13.68
C ILE A 144 -21.78 -9.24 14.20
N TYR A 145 -22.61 -9.90 15.00
CA TYR A 145 -22.35 -11.23 15.54
C TYR A 145 -23.12 -12.26 14.74
N PHE A 146 -22.42 -13.29 14.31
CA PHE A 146 -22.99 -14.46 13.65
C PHE A 146 -22.52 -15.71 14.41
N ASP A 147 -23.46 -16.54 14.85
CA ASP A 147 -23.19 -17.77 15.60
C ASP A 147 -22.31 -17.58 16.86
N GLY A 148 -22.53 -16.46 17.58
CA GLY A 148 -21.79 -16.14 18.82
C GLY A 148 -20.41 -15.51 18.62
N GLN A 149 -19.96 -15.32 17.39
CA GLN A 149 -18.69 -14.68 17.05
C GLN A 149 -18.93 -13.42 16.18
N SER A 150 -18.01 -12.43 16.29
CA SER A 150 -18.08 -11.29 15.38
C SER A 150 -17.79 -11.73 13.95
N LEU A 151 -18.43 -11.09 12.99
CA LEU A 151 -18.22 -11.36 11.56
C LEU A 151 -16.74 -11.17 11.18
N ALA A 152 -16.04 -10.23 11.81
CA ALA A 152 -14.61 -10.03 11.64
C ALA A 152 -13.80 -11.28 12.02
N LEU A 153 -14.07 -11.89 13.16
CA LEU A 153 -13.39 -13.11 13.60
C LEU A 153 -13.64 -14.27 12.65
N TRP A 154 -14.87 -14.42 12.16
CA TRP A 154 -15.20 -15.44 11.16
C TRP A 154 -14.39 -15.27 9.87
N PHE A 155 -14.29 -14.03 9.33
CA PHE A 155 -13.46 -13.76 8.18
C PHE A 155 -11.97 -14.00 8.43
N ILE A 156 -11.45 -13.59 9.60
CA ILE A 156 -10.06 -13.81 9.99
C ILE A 156 -9.72 -15.29 9.99
N GLN A 157 -10.54 -16.12 10.62
CA GLN A 157 -10.32 -17.58 10.69
C GLN A 157 -10.34 -18.24 9.30
N ASN A 158 -11.24 -17.83 8.41
CA ASN A 158 -11.28 -18.37 7.06
C ASN A 158 -10.09 -17.92 6.18
N LEU A 159 -9.60 -16.68 6.39
CA LEU A 159 -8.46 -16.14 5.65
C LEU A 159 -7.12 -16.60 6.23
N ASP A 160 -7.09 -17.09 7.48
CA ASP A 160 -5.86 -17.38 8.19
C ASP A 160 -5.05 -18.50 7.52
N ASN A 161 -5.70 -19.56 7.07
CA ASN A 161 -5.03 -20.62 6.31
C ASN A 161 -4.33 -20.12 5.05
N PHE A 162 -4.95 -19.21 4.33
CA PHE A 162 -4.35 -18.59 3.15
C PHE A 162 -3.27 -17.57 3.54
N GLY A 163 -3.48 -16.84 4.64
CA GLY A 163 -2.50 -15.91 5.19
C GLY A 163 -1.20 -16.60 5.59
N ILE A 164 -1.28 -17.67 6.36
CA ILE A 164 -0.13 -18.46 6.82
C ILE A 164 0.68 -19.01 5.63
N PHE A 165 0.01 -19.44 4.57
CA PHE A 165 0.68 -19.89 3.35
C PHE A 165 1.55 -18.81 2.71
N LEU A 166 1.18 -17.54 2.87
CA LEU A 166 1.92 -16.37 2.42
C LEU A 166 2.89 -15.80 3.48
N GLY A 167 2.96 -16.42 4.67
CA GLY A 167 3.70 -15.87 5.82
C GLY A 167 3.10 -14.59 6.38
N LEU A 168 1.81 -14.38 6.13
CA LEU A 168 0.94 -13.36 6.71
C LEU A 168 -0.06 -14.03 7.65
N ASN A 169 -1.05 -13.30 8.14
CA ASN A 169 -2.17 -13.86 8.90
C ASN A 169 -3.52 -13.32 8.39
N GLY A 170 -4.62 -13.92 8.83
CA GLY A 170 -5.96 -13.52 8.43
C GLY A 170 -6.30 -12.08 8.79
N VAL A 171 -5.76 -11.57 9.90
CA VAL A 171 -5.91 -10.17 10.32
C VAL A 171 -5.36 -9.21 9.27
N ILE A 172 -4.14 -9.49 8.77
CA ILE A 172 -3.49 -8.65 7.75
C ILE A 172 -4.31 -8.67 6.47
N LEU A 173 -4.69 -9.86 5.99
CA LEU A 173 -5.46 -9.99 4.75
C LEU A 173 -6.81 -9.27 4.83
N LEU A 174 -7.53 -9.43 5.94
CA LEU A 174 -8.80 -8.73 6.16
C LEU A 174 -8.57 -7.21 6.23
N ALA A 175 -7.53 -6.74 6.94
CA ALA A 175 -7.21 -5.34 7.02
C ALA A 175 -6.94 -4.72 5.62
N TYR A 176 -6.23 -5.42 4.75
CA TYR A 176 -5.99 -4.94 3.39
C TYR A 176 -7.23 -4.93 2.50
N ILE A 177 -8.14 -5.88 2.68
CA ILE A 177 -9.45 -5.87 2.00
C ILE A 177 -10.26 -4.65 2.46
N LEU A 178 -10.30 -4.38 3.74
CA LEU A 178 -11.03 -3.23 4.31
C LEU A 178 -10.38 -1.89 3.99
N ALA A 179 -9.05 -1.88 3.79
CA ALA A 179 -8.26 -0.68 3.49
C ALA A 179 -8.17 -0.34 1.99
N ILE A 180 -8.85 -1.07 1.10
CA ILE A 180 -8.92 -0.75 -0.34
C ILE A 180 -9.30 0.72 -0.61
N PRO A 181 -10.21 1.35 0.15
CA PRO A 181 -10.52 2.77 -0.03
C PRO A 181 -9.33 3.70 0.19
N ALA A 182 -8.52 3.46 1.22
CA ALA A 182 -7.39 4.30 1.58
C ALA A 182 -6.31 3.48 2.30
N ASN A 183 -5.08 3.51 1.77
CA ASN A 183 -3.95 2.73 2.33
C ASN A 183 -3.51 3.24 3.71
N GLU A 184 -3.87 4.46 4.09
CA GLU A 184 -3.58 5.05 5.39
C GLU A 184 -4.28 4.31 6.54
N ILE A 185 -5.41 3.67 6.28
CA ILE A 185 -6.20 2.97 7.31
C ILE A 185 -5.73 1.54 7.58
N VAL A 186 -4.72 1.04 6.88
CA VAL A 186 -4.20 -0.34 7.06
C VAL A 186 -3.75 -0.57 8.50
N ILE A 187 -2.85 0.27 9.03
CA ILE A 187 -2.32 0.13 10.39
C ILE A 187 -3.42 0.23 11.44
N PRO A 188 -4.27 1.28 11.45
CA PRO A 188 -5.40 1.34 12.36
C PRO A 188 -6.27 0.08 12.36
N THR A 189 -6.57 -0.42 11.15
CA THR A 189 -7.42 -1.60 11.01
C THR A 189 -6.73 -2.86 11.53
N ILE A 190 -5.43 -3.04 11.27
CA ILE A 190 -4.64 -4.14 11.83
C ILE A 190 -4.69 -4.11 13.36
N LEU A 191 -4.41 -2.96 13.97
CA LEU A 191 -4.39 -2.82 15.43
C LEU A 191 -5.77 -3.09 16.03
N MET A 192 -6.83 -2.56 15.42
CA MET A 192 -8.21 -2.79 15.85
C MET A 192 -8.59 -4.28 15.76
N LEU A 193 -8.32 -4.94 14.65
CA LEU A 193 -8.62 -6.34 14.45
C LEU A 193 -7.80 -7.25 15.39
N THR A 194 -6.53 -6.90 15.62
CA THR A 194 -5.67 -7.61 16.57
C THR A 194 -6.18 -7.49 18.00
N SER A 195 -6.60 -6.29 18.41
CA SER A 195 -7.24 -6.06 19.72
C SER A 195 -8.52 -6.89 19.89
N LEU A 196 -9.32 -6.98 18.83
CA LEU A 196 -10.54 -7.78 18.82
C LEU A 196 -10.23 -9.29 18.95
N VAL A 197 -9.19 -9.79 18.29
CA VAL A 197 -8.73 -11.19 18.42
C VAL A 197 -8.23 -11.50 19.84
N LEU A 198 -7.56 -10.54 20.49
CA LEU A 198 -7.07 -10.68 21.87
C LEU A 198 -8.17 -10.49 22.92
N GLY A 199 -9.40 -10.20 22.53
CA GLY A 199 -10.53 -9.97 23.45
C GLY A 199 -10.46 -8.64 24.21
N ASN A 200 -9.57 -7.75 23.85
CA ASN A 200 -9.47 -6.41 24.42
C ASN A 200 -10.41 -5.46 23.67
N ASN A 201 -11.54 -5.12 24.29
CA ASN A 201 -12.52 -4.17 23.73
C ASN A 201 -12.07 -2.69 23.79
N GLN A 202 -10.79 -2.42 23.83
CA GLN A 202 -10.27 -1.06 23.77
C GLN A 202 -10.38 -0.55 22.33
N GLY A 203 -11.12 0.54 22.13
CA GLY A 203 -11.35 1.11 20.81
C GLY A 203 -10.03 1.53 20.12
N ALA A 204 -9.99 1.42 18.79
CA ALA A 204 -8.81 1.71 17.97
C ALA A 204 -8.20 3.10 18.21
N GLY A 205 -8.97 4.08 18.70
CA GLY A 205 -8.50 5.44 18.99
C GLY A 205 -7.46 5.49 20.12
N ILE A 206 -7.54 4.61 21.11
CA ILE A 206 -6.61 4.57 22.25
C ILE A 206 -5.26 3.97 21.82
N LEU A 207 -5.26 3.06 20.85
CA LEU A 207 -4.05 2.38 20.37
C LEU A 207 -3.09 3.30 19.60
N PHE A 208 -3.55 4.45 19.11
CA PHE A 208 -2.68 5.44 18.44
C PHE A 208 -1.84 6.29 19.39
N GLU A 209 -2.28 6.42 20.64
CA GLU A 209 -1.56 7.16 21.67
C GLU A 209 -0.64 6.24 22.50
N THR A 210 -0.65 4.93 22.19
CA THR A 210 0.11 3.92 22.90
C THR A 210 1.58 3.92 22.44
N GLU A 211 2.52 3.75 23.36
CA GLU A 211 3.94 3.65 23.03
C GLU A 211 4.22 2.46 22.09
N ASP A 212 5.19 2.63 21.17
CA ASP A 212 5.62 1.60 20.22
C ASP A 212 5.95 0.25 20.89
N SER A 213 6.39 0.27 22.15
CA SER A 213 6.72 -0.91 22.93
C SER A 213 5.48 -1.76 23.27
N GLU A 214 4.33 -1.14 23.50
CA GLU A 214 3.07 -1.84 23.79
C GLU A 214 2.45 -2.42 22.52
N ILE A 215 2.53 -1.65 21.42
CA ILE A 215 2.11 -2.15 20.08
C ILE A 215 2.92 -3.39 19.71
N ALA A 216 4.24 -3.37 19.90
CA ALA A 216 5.11 -4.51 19.64
C ALA A 216 4.71 -5.74 20.47
N LYS A 217 4.45 -5.56 21.77
CA LYS A 217 3.98 -6.65 22.65
C LYS A 217 2.63 -7.20 22.21
N MET A 218 1.68 -6.34 21.85
CA MET A 218 0.36 -6.76 21.39
C MET A 218 0.45 -7.60 20.11
N LEU A 219 1.24 -7.15 19.14
CA LEU A 219 1.47 -7.87 17.88
C LEU A 219 2.19 -9.21 18.13
N THR A 220 3.23 -9.22 18.96
CA THR A 220 3.97 -10.44 19.29
C THR A 220 3.10 -11.45 20.02
N ASN A 221 2.25 -11.01 20.97
CA ASN A 221 1.31 -11.87 21.69
C ASN A 221 0.24 -12.47 20.75
N SER A 222 -0.08 -11.84 19.64
CA SER A 222 -0.97 -12.36 18.60
C SER A 222 -0.25 -13.23 17.55
N GLY A 223 0.97 -13.66 17.81
CA GLY A 223 1.71 -14.61 16.96
C GLY A 223 2.48 -13.97 15.79
N TRP A 224 2.68 -12.65 15.80
CA TRP A 224 3.48 -12.00 14.78
C TRP A 224 4.97 -12.31 14.93
N THR A 225 5.61 -12.61 13.83
CA THR A 225 7.04 -12.92 13.73
C THR A 225 7.77 -11.91 12.86
N THR A 226 9.09 -11.93 12.87
CA THR A 226 9.91 -11.15 11.94
C THR A 226 9.58 -11.47 10.48
N LEU A 227 9.29 -12.73 10.16
CA LEU A 227 8.83 -13.13 8.83
C LEU A 227 7.53 -12.43 8.45
N THR A 228 6.56 -12.39 9.37
CA THR A 228 5.28 -11.71 9.16
C THR A 228 5.50 -10.22 8.89
N ALA A 229 6.39 -9.57 9.63
CA ALA A 229 6.71 -8.15 9.42
C ALA A 229 7.36 -7.90 8.06
N ILE A 230 8.33 -8.72 7.64
CA ILE A 230 8.98 -8.63 6.33
C ILE A 230 7.95 -8.84 5.21
N ASN A 231 7.11 -9.88 5.30
CA ASN A 231 6.08 -10.14 4.30
C ASN A 231 5.00 -9.05 4.28
N LEU A 232 4.67 -8.45 5.41
CA LEU A 232 3.77 -7.29 5.45
C LEU A 232 4.39 -6.09 4.73
N MET A 233 5.67 -5.82 4.92
CA MET A 233 6.37 -4.74 4.20
C MET A 233 6.36 -4.98 2.69
N LEU A 234 6.65 -6.20 2.24
CA LEU A 234 6.62 -6.60 0.83
C LEU A 234 5.21 -6.52 0.25
N PHE A 235 4.22 -7.04 0.98
CA PHE A 235 2.84 -7.01 0.56
C PHE A 235 2.28 -5.59 0.51
N SER A 236 2.65 -4.73 1.48
CA SER A 236 2.30 -3.31 1.47
C SER A 236 2.85 -2.59 0.24
N LEU A 237 4.07 -2.92 -0.20
CA LEU A 237 4.64 -2.37 -1.44
C LEU A 237 3.82 -2.80 -2.68
N LEU A 238 3.44 -4.09 -2.73
CA LEU A 238 2.93 -4.76 -3.93
C LEU A 238 1.40 -4.95 -3.93
N HIS A 239 0.73 -4.51 -2.89
CA HIS A 239 -0.71 -4.52 -2.80
C HIS A 239 -1.35 -3.60 -3.86
N ASN A 240 -2.61 -3.85 -4.19
CA ASN A 240 -3.36 -3.01 -5.13
C ASN A 240 -3.37 -1.53 -4.70
N PRO A 241 -3.42 -0.60 -5.66
CA PRO A 241 -3.52 0.83 -5.35
C PRO A 241 -4.89 1.15 -4.70
N CYS A 242 -4.95 2.25 -3.95
CA CYS A 242 -6.21 2.71 -3.33
C CYS A 242 -7.28 3.05 -4.37
N SER A 243 -8.53 3.06 -3.95
CA SER A 243 -9.70 3.31 -4.83
C SER A 243 -9.59 4.61 -5.62
N THR A 244 -9.05 5.67 -5.02
CA THR A 244 -8.79 6.95 -5.71
C THR A 244 -7.81 6.78 -6.86
N THR A 245 -6.75 5.98 -6.68
CA THR A 245 -5.79 5.69 -7.75
C THR A 245 -6.43 4.83 -8.84
N ILE A 246 -7.19 3.80 -8.48
CA ILE A 246 -7.91 2.94 -9.43
C ILE A 246 -8.86 3.78 -10.29
N TYR A 247 -9.61 4.67 -9.65
CA TYR A 247 -10.49 5.60 -10.36
C TYR A 247 -9.72 6.53 -11.30
N THR A 248 -8.58 7.05 -10.87
CA THR A 248 -7.73 7.91 -11.68
C THR A 248 -7.15 7.16 -12.88
N ILE A 249 -6.71 5.92 -12.70
CA ILE A 249 -6.25 5.05 -13.80
C ILE A 249 -7.37 4.86 -14.83
N TYR A 250 -8.61 4.59 -14.38
CA TYR A 250 -9.76 4.47 -15.28
C TYR A 250 -10.02 5.77 -16.04
N GLN A 251 -9.93 6.92 -15.38
CA GLN A 251 -10.12 8.22 -16.02
C GLN A 251 -9.05 8.51 -17.09
N GLU A 252 -7.80 8.11 -16.87
CA GLU A 252 -6.70 8.35 -17.79
C GLU A 252 -6.64 7.34 -18.94
N THR A 253 -7.03 6.09 -18.71
CA THR A 253 -6.97 5.03 -19.73
C THR A 253 -8.28 4.86 -20.48
N LYS A 254 -9.41 5.29 -19.90
CA LYS A 254 -10.78 5.04 -20.40
C LYS A 254 -11.08 3.56 -20.71
N SER A 255 -10.32 2.65 -20.09
CA SER A 255 -10.39 1.21 -20.36
C SER A 255 -10.47 0.40 -19.08
N LYS A 256 -11.55 -0.34 -18.90
CA LYS A 256 -11.72 -1.28 -17.77
C LYS A 256 -10.62 -2.36 -17.76
N LYS A 257 -10.22 -2.83 -18.95
CA LYS A 257 -9.15 -3.86 -19.09
C LYS A 257 -7.82 -3.38 -18.53
N TRP A 258 -7.37 -2.20 -18.94
CA TRP A 258 -6.07 -1.67 -18.48
C TRP A 258 -6.11 -1.27 -17.00
N THR A 259 -7.25 -0.79 -16.52
CA THR A 259 -7.45 -0.53 -15.09
C THR A 259 -7.36 -1.81 -14.27
N ALA A 260 -8.01 -2.89 -14.71
CA ALA A 260 -7.92 -4.19 -14.04
C ALA A 260 -6.49 -4.74 -14.03
N ILE A 261 -5.77 -4.67 -15.17
CA ILE A 261 -4.37 -5.10 -15.24
C ILE A 261 -3.50 -4.29 -14.28
N ALA A 262 -3.63 -2.96 -14.27
CA ALA A 262 -2.85 -2.10 -13.39
C ALA A 262 -3.13 -2.33 -11.90
N THR A 263 -4.33 -2.79 -11.55
CA THR A 263 -4.73 -3.07 -10.17
C THR A 263 -4.31 -4.47 -9.72
N ILE A 264 -4.49 -5.49 -10.57
CA ILE A 264 -4.28 -6.89 -10.21
C ILE A 264 -2.80 -7.30 -10.33
N LEU A 265 -2.06 -6.73 -11.27
CA LEU A 265 -0.66 -7.11 -11.51
C LEU A 265 0.24 -6.91 -10.28
N PRO A 266 0.21 -5.78 -9.55
CA PRO A 266 0.98 -5.64 -8.31
C PRO A 266 0.57 -6.69 -7.28
N LEU A 267 -0.71 -6.98 -7.12
CA LEU A 267 -1.22 -7.96 -6.17
C LEU A 267 -0.70 -9.38 -6.46
N ILE A 268 -0.65 -9.77 -7.73
CA ILE A 268 -0.06 -11.06 -8.15
C ILE A 268 1.43 -11.11 -7.75
N TYR A 269 2.19 -10.05 -7.99
CA TYR A 269 3.59 -9.98 -7.56
C TYR A 269 3.71 -10.07 -6.04
N GLY A 270 2.81 -9.41 -5.31
CA GLY A 270 2.76 -9.48 -3.85
C GLY A 270 2.59 -10.91 -3.35
N PHE A 271 1.64 -11.64 -3.87
CA PHE A 271 1.41 -13.05 -3.51
C PHE A 271 2.61 -13.94 -3.86
N ILE A 272 3.16 -13.81 -5.06
CA ILE A 272 4.31 -14.62 -5.49
C ILE A 272 5.53 -14.34 -4.61
N ILE A 273 5.86 -13.07 -4.36
CA ILE A 273 7.05 -12.69 -3.59
C ILE A 273 6.90 -13.08 -2.12
N CYS A 274 5.75 -12.83 -1.48
CA CYS A 274 5.51 -13.27 -0.11
C CYS A 274 5.58 -14.79 0.03
N PHE A 275 5.01 -15.54 -0.89
CA PHE A 275 5.11 -16.99 -0.92
C PHE A 275 6.57 -17.48 -1.04
N LEU A 276 7.34 -16.90 -1.97
CA LEU A 276 8.76 -17.26 -2.16
C LEU A 276 9.58 -16.94 -0.90
N VAL A 277 9.40 -15.77 -0.31
CA VAL A 277 10.11 -15.38 0.92
C VAL A 277 9.76 -16.35 2.06
N THR A 278 8.49 -16.70 2.22
CA THR A 278 8.04 -17.67 3.23
C THR A 278 8.67 -19.04 3.02
N LYS A 279 8.73 -19.53 1.77
CA LYS A 279 9.36 -20.81 1.47
C LYS A 279 10.86 -20.80 1.74
N ILE A 280 11.56 -19.74 1.33
CA ILE A 280 13.00 -19.58 1.58
C ILE A 280 13.28 -19.51 3.08
N TRP A 281 12.48 -18.73 3.83
CA TRP A 281 12.62 -18.62 5.28
C TRP A 281 12.48 -19.96 5.96
N ASN A 282 11.45 -20.73 5.63
CA ASN A 282 11.19 -22.07 6.21
C ASN A 282 12.23 -23.13 5.79
N LEU A 283 13.06 -22.86 4.78
CA LEU A 283 14.19 -23.74 4.41
C LEU A 283 15.47 -23.42 5.19
N ILE A 284 15.59 -22.18 5.67
CA ILE A 284 16.79 -21.70 6.37
C ILE A 284 16.61 -21.79 7.89
N SER A 285 15.38 -21.62 8.39
CA SER A 285 15.01 -21.71 9.81
C SER A 285 14.74 -23.15 10.21
#